data_9dd4c710090f0b4f2bd7df6aefdc7f5c
#
_entry.id   9dd4c710090f0b4f2bd7df6aefdc7f5c
#
_cell.length_a   1.000
_cell.length_b   1.000
_cell.length_c   1.000
_cell.angle_alpha   90.00
_cell.angle_beta   90.00
_cell.angle_gamma   90.00
#
_symmetry.space_group_name_H-M   'P 1'
#
loop_
_entity.id
_entity.type
_entity.pdbx_description
1 polymer ?
#
loop_
_entity_poly.entity_id
_entity_poly.type
_entity_poly.pdbx_seq_one_letter_code
_entity_poly.pdbx_strand_id
1 'polypeptide(L)'
;MSDHFLTIDAAPGHGVDVELEIKRSRFLTRIRRAATEEQARAVIEERRSAQFDARHHCSAFVLGPDARTARSSDDGEPAGTAGIPMLQVLQKNALSDVVAVVTRYFGGIKLGAGGLVRAYSDAVAQAVEAVGVRRVQLCRLLRIDADFASAGSIEDQLRGLVLPSGAPVVVDGVDWSDKAHIRVAVPAGCEEDLSTALATLSAGALTAVEAGDRWVG
;
A
#
# COMPACT_ATOMS: atom_id res chain seq x y z
N MET A 1 8.91 9.86 -13.91
CA MET A 1 8.12 8.94 -13.05
C MET A 1 7.93 9.65 -11.73
N SER A 2 6.79 9.53 -11.07
CA SER A 2 6.60 10.10 -9.74
C SER A 2 7.52 9.38 -8.75
N ASP A 3 8.11 10.11 -7.83
CA ASP A 3 8.93 9.58 -6.74
C ASP A 3 8.07 9.09 -5.56
N HIS A 4 6.76 9.20 -5.67
CA HIS A 4 5.81 8.74 -4.68
C HIS A 4 4.45 8.39 -5.29
N PHE A 5 3.66 7.62 -4.54
CA PHE A 5 2.24 7.36 -4.78
C PHE A 5 1.47 7.25 -3.47
N LEU A 6 0.13 7.30 -3.54
CA LEU A 6 -0.74 7.10 -2.39
C LEU A 6 -1.29 5.67 -2.39
N THR A 7 -1.40 5.08 -1.20
CA THR A 7 -2.07 3.80 -0.97
C THR A 7 -2.88 3.86 0.32
N ILE A 8 -3.61 2.81 0.65
CA ILE A 8 -4.31 2.73 1.94
C ILE A 8 -3.31 2.58 3.09
N ASP A 9 -3.66 3.13 4.28
CA ASP A 9 -2.81 3.05 5.46
C ASP A 9 -2.91 1.67 6.14
N ALA A 10 -2.32 0.70 5.48
CA ALA A 10 -2.23 -0.68 5.94
C ALA A 10 -0.89 -1.31 5.51
N ALA A 11 -0.43 -2.29 6.27
CA ALA A 11 0.70 -3.12 5.86
C ALA A 11 0.35 -3.93 4.58
N PRO A 12 1.34 -4.35 3.78
CA PRO A 12 1.10 -5.20 2.62
C PRO A 12 0.26 -6.44 2.97
N GLY A 13 -0.79 -6.70 2.19
CA GLY A 13 -1.75 -7.79 2.42
C GLY A 13 -2.79 -7.53 3.51
N HIS A 14 -2.72 -6.41 4.22
CA HIS A 14 -3.68 -6.00 5.25
C HIS A 14 -4.63 -4.91 4.75
N GLY A 15 -5.66 -4.61 5.54
CA GLY A 15 -6.67 -3.60 5.27
C GLY A 15 -7.85 -3.74 6.23
N VAL A 16 -9.02 -3.28 5.83
CA VAL A 16 -10.23 -3.30 6.65
C VAL A 16 -11.41 -3.95 5.95
N ASP A 17 -12.36 -4.39 6.74
CA ASP A 17 -13.69 -4.81 6.32
C ASP A 17 -14.71 -3.80 6.86
N VAL A 18 -15.59 -3.32 5.98
CA VAL A 18 -16.65 -2.34 6.32
C VAL A 18 -17.98 -2.83 5.75
N GLU A 19 -19.05 -2.64 6.50
CA GLU A 19 -20.40 -2.99 6.05
C GLU A 19 -21.26 -1.73 5.89
N LEU A 20 -21.94 -1.63 4.76
CA LEU A 20 -22.91 -0.59 4.45
C LEU A 20 -24.26 -1.24 4.14
N GLU A 21 -25.34 -0.78 4.77
CA GLU A 21 -26.70 -1.23 4.47
C GLU A 21 -27.49 -0.12 3.74
N ILE A 22 -28.05 -0.48 2.57
CA ILE A 22 -28.91 0.42 1.78
C ILE A 22 -30.17 -0.35 1.35
N LYS A 23 -31.34 0.09 1.78
CA LYS A 23 -32.64 -0.54 1.49
C LYS A 23 -32.62 -2.05 1.77
N ARG A 24 -32.11 -2.42 2.94
CA ARG A 24 -31.92 -3.82 3.40
C ARG A 24 -30.90 -4.63 2.58
N SER A 25 -30.32 -4.11 1.50
CA SER A 25 -29.18 -4.74 0.85
C SER A 25 -27.93 -4.46 1.67
N ARG A 26 -27.12 -5.49 1.93
CA ARG A 26 -25.86 -5.38 2.65
C ARG A 26 -24.71 -5.42 1.65
N PHE A 27 -23.81 -4.46 1.78
CA PHE A 27 -22.59 -4.32 1.00
C PHE A 27 -21.39 -4.50 1.93
N LEU A 28 -20.75 -5.66 1.88
CA LEU A 28 -19.57 -5.98 2.69
C LEU A 28 -18.32 -5.68 1.88
N THR A 29 -17.67 -4.59 2.20
CA THR A 29 -16.47 -4.14 1.50
C THR A 29 -15.23 -4.66 2.21
N ARG A 30 -14.36 -5.35 1.49
CA ARG A 30 -12.99 -5.63 1.87
C ARG A 30 -12.07 -4.76 1.03
N ILE A 31 -11.26 -3.91 1.69
CA ILE A 31 -10.18 -3.18 1.03
C ILE A 31 -8.84 -3.66 1.59
N ARG A 32 -7.91 -3.99 0.70
CA ARG A 32 -6.58 -4.52 1.06
C ARG A 32 -5.48 -3.88 0.24
N ARG A 33 -4.29 -3.76 0.84
CA ARG A 33 -3.08 -3.39 0.11
C ARG A 33 -2.60 -4.60 -0.71
N ALA A 34 -2.44 -4.40 -2.02
CA ALA A 34 -1.98 -5.42 -2.96
C ALA A 34 -1.12 -4.75 -4.04
N ALA A 35 0.12 -5.17 -4.19
CA ALA A 35 1.08 -4.60 -5.14
C ALA A 35 1.13 -5.37 -6.47
N THR A 36 0.53 -6.56 -6.54
CA THR A 36 0.53 -7.39 -7.75
C THR A 36 -0.88 -7.87 -8.10
N GLU A 37 -1.11 -8.19 -9.36
CA GLU A 37 -2.40 -8.73 -9.81
C GLU A 37 -2.72 -10.07 -9.14
N GLU A 38 -1.72 -10.88 -8.86
CA GLU A 38 -1.87 -12.14 -8.14
C GLU A 38 -2.40 -11.91 -6.72
N GLN A 39 -1.82 -10.95 -5.99
CA GLN A 39 -2.29 -10.57 -4.65
C GLN A 39 -3.73 -10.03 -4.69
N ALA A 40 -4.05 -9.18 -5.67
CA ALA A 40 -5.40 -8.65 -5.82
C ALA A 40 -6.42 -9.77 -6.11
N ARG A 41 -6.09 -10.72 -6.98
CA ARG A 41 -6.92 -11.87 -7.29
C ARG A 41 -7.09 -12.80 -6.08
N ALA A 42 -6.05 -13.01 -5.29
CA ALA A 42 -6.12 -13.81 -4.06
C ALA A 42 -7.15 -13.22 -3.08
N VAL A 43 -7.19 -11.90 -2.90
CA VAL A 43 -8.20 -11.23 -2.06
C VAL A 43 -9.62 -11.43 -2.59
N ILE A 44 -9.81 -11.37 -3.91
CA ILE A 44 -11.12 -11.61 -4.54
C ILE A 44 -11.60 -13.06 -4.28
N GLU A 45 -10.74 -14.04 -4.47
CA GLU A 45 -11.07 -15.46 -4.26
C GLU A 45 -11.28 -15.77 -2.77
N GLU A 46 -10.50 -15.16 -1.87
CA GLU A 46 -10.71 -15.26 -0.42
C GLU A 46 -12.13 -14.79 -0.04
N ARG A 47 -12.57 -13.64 -0.60
CA ARG A 47 -13.92 -13.12 -0.34
C ARG A 47 -15.00 -14.02 -0.92
N ARG A 48 -14.80 -14.50 -2.14
CA ARG A 48 -15.73 -15.41 -2.81
C ARG A 48 -15.91 -16.71 -2.02
N SER A 49 -14.83 -17.25 -1.49
CA SER A 49 -14.84 -18.46 -0.66
C SER A 49 -15.49 -18.22 0.70
N ALA A 50 -15.20 -17.09 1.36
CA ALA A 50 -15.72 -16.78 2.69
C ALA A 50 -17.23 -16.43 2.67
N GLN A 51 -17.75 -15.85 1.59
CA GLN A 51 -19.15 -15.48 1.41
C GLN A 51 -19.75 -16.21 0.18
N PHE A 52 -19.55 -17.51 0.10
CA PHE A 52 -19.95 -18.35 -1.02
C PHE A 52 -21.47 -18.34 -1.31
N ASP A 53 -22.28 -17.94 -0.35
CA ASP A 53 -23.74 -17.81 -0.43
C ASP A 53 -24.19 -16.47 -1.05
N ALA A 54 -23.28 -15.50 -1.22
CA ALA A 54 -23.56 -14.25 -1.92
C ALA A 54 -23.48 -14.43 -3.44
N ARG A 55 -24.30 -13.65 -4.17
CA ARG A 55 -24.38 -13.74 -5.64
C ARG A 55 -23.37 -12.86 -6.37
N HIS A 56 -22.87 -11.81 -5.72
CA HIS A 56 -22.04 -10.79 -6.35
C HIS A 56 -20.85 -10.45 -5.46
N HIS A 57 -19.64 -10.57 -6.03
CA HIS A 57 -18.36 -10.16 -5.44
C HIS A 57 -17.68 -9.20 -6.41
N CYS A 58 -18.27 -8.00 -6.52
CA CYS A 58 -17.77 -6.98 -7.42
C CYS A 58 -16.39 -6.50 -6.94
N SER A 59 -15.50 -6.21 -7.87
CA SER A 59 -14.12 -5.87 -7.51
C SER A 59 -13.55 -4.74 -8.36
N ALA A 60 -12.60 -4.01 -7.78
CA ALA A 60 -11.75 -3.07 -8.48
C ALA A 60 -10.36 -3.06 -7.85
N PHE A 61 -9.32 -2.91 -8.66
CA PHE A 61 -7.95 -2.70 -8.17
C PHE A 61 -7.17 -1.75 -9.06
N VAL A 62 -6.20 -1.07 -8.44
CA VAL A 62 -5.22 -0.21 -9.09
C VAL A 62 -3.85 -0.60 -8.57
N LEU A 63 -2.88 -0.83 -9.46
CA LEU A 63 -1.56 -1.35 -9.12
C LEU A 63 -0.45 -0.55 -9.79
N GLY A 64 0.70 -0.56 -9.11
CA GLY A 64 1.94 0.07 -9.54
C GLY A 64 2.02 1.56 -9.21
N PRO A 65 3.23 2.10 -9.05
CA PRO A 65 3.45 3.48 -8.59
C PRO A 65 2.87 4.54 -9.54
N ASP A 66 2.65 4.19 -10.79
CA ASP A 66 2.07 5.05 -11.83
C ASP A 66 0.61 4.68 -12.17
N ALA A 67 -0.01 3.80 -11.35
CA ALA A 67 -1.41 3.36 -11.49
C ALA A 67 -1.78 2.82 -12.90
N ARG A 68 -0.80 2.27 -13.65
CA ARG A 68 -1.02 1.79 -15.04
C ARG A 68 -1.92 0.58 -15.13
N THR A 69 -1.93 -0.26 -14.10
CA THR A 69 -2.78 -1.44 -14.09
C THR A 69 -4.03 -1.14 -13.29
N ALA A 70 -5.15 -0.95 -13.98
CA ALA A 70 -6.46 -0.76 -13.38
C ALA A 70 -7.45 -1.77 -13.97
N ARG A 71 -8.19 -2.48 -13.12
CA ARG A 71 -9.19 -3.48 -13.49
C ARG A 71 -10.41 -3.37 -12.61
N SER A 72 -11.55 -3.74 -13.17
CA SER A 72 -12.80 -3.82 -12.42
C SER A 72 -13.70 -4.94 -12.96
N SER A 73 -14.61 -5.42 -12.10
CA SER A 73 -15.59 -6.46 -12.44
C SER A 73 -16.91 -6.19 -11.73
N ASP A 74 -18.01 -6.30 -12.49
CA ASP A 74 -19.36 -6.20 -11.97
C ASP A 74 -19.87 -7.54 -11.39
N ASP A 75 -19.20 -8.65 -11.64
CA ASP A 75 -19.52 -10.02 -11.13
C ASP A 75 -21.02 -10.33 -11.13
N GLY A 76 -21.67 -10.13 -12.29
CA GLY A 76 -23.10 -10.42 -12.47
C GLY A 76 -24.08 -9.32 -12.07
N GLU A 77 -23.64 -8.19 -11.52
CA GLU A 77 -24.45 -6.98 -11.46
C GLU A 77 -24.66 -6.39 -12.87
N PRO A 78 -25.65 -5.52 -13.10
CA PRO A 78 -25.83 -4.87 -14.39
C PRO A 78 -24.55 -4.12 -14.81
N ALA A 79 -24.18 -4.26 -16.08
CA ALA A 79 -22.92 -3.74 -16.63
C ALA A 79 -22.67 -2.27 -16.26
N GLY A 80 -21.49 -1.98 -15.70
CA GLY A 80 -21.06 -0.65 -15.31
C GLY A 80 -21.69 -0.10 -14.03
N THR A 81 -22.43 -0.90 -13.27
CA THR A 81 -23.12 -0.41 -12.07
C THR A 81 -22.36 -0.68 -10.77
N ALA A 82 -21.30 -1.48 -10.80
CA ALA A 82 -20.53 -1.86 -9.63
C ALA A 82 -19.02 -1.61 -9.82
N GLY A 83 -18.37 -2.40 -10.66
CA GLY A 83 -16.92 -2.39 -10.80
C GLY A 83 -16.35 -1.03 -11.23
N ILE A 84 -16.95 -0.39 -12.23
CA ILE A 84 -16.52 0.94 -12.71
C ILE A 84 -16.70 2.01 -11.61
N PRO A 85 -17.85 2.15 -10.92
CA PRO A 85 -18.00 3.05 -9.79
C PRO A 85 -16.97 2.83 -8.67
N MET A 86 -16.68 1.58 -8.31
CA MET A 86 -15.66 1.23 -7.33
C MET A 86 -14.27 1.71 -7.78
N LEU A 87 -13.90 1.43 -9.02
CA LEU A 87 -12.62 1.86 -9.60
C LEU A 87 -12.47 3.38 -9.60
N GLN A 88 -13.53 4.10 -9.96
CA GLN A 88 -13.54 5.56 -9.96
C GLN A 88 -13.27 6.15 -8.55
N VAL A 89 -13.75 5.51 -7.48
CA VAL A 89 -13.46 5.94 -6.11
C VAL A 89 -11.97 5.79 -5.80
N LEU A 90 -11.36 4.64 -6.14
CA LEU A 90 -9.92 4.44 -5.95
C LEU A 90 -9.09 5.47 -6.72
N GLN A 91 -9.42 5.71 -7.98
CA GLN A 91 -8.74 6.68 -8.84
C GLN A 91 -8.92 8.13 -8.38
N LYS A 92 -10.13 8.52 -7.94
CA LYS A 92 -10.40 9.86 -7.40
C LYS A 92 -9.56 10.17 -6.16
N ASN A 93 -9.26 9.15 -5.35
CA ASN A 93 -8.37 9.27 -4.19
C ASN A 93 -6.89 9.07 -4.57
N ALA A 94 -6.56 8.98 -5.85
CA ALA A 94 -5.21 8.74 -6.37
C ALA A 94 -4.51 7.51 -5.76
N LEU A 95 -5.30 6.48 -5.38
CA LEU A 95 -4.78 5.28 -4.74
C LEU A 95 -4.20 4.31 -5.75
N SER A 96 -3.08 3.71 -5.39
CA SER A 96 -2.49 2.57 -6.08
C SER A 96 -2.06 1.49 -5.08
N ASP A 97 -1.68 0.32 -5.59
CA ASP A 97 -1.38 -0.88 -4.81
C ASP A 97 -2.52 -1.24 -3.84
N VAL A 98 -3.75 -1.20 -4.36
CA VAL A 98 -4.98 -1.42 -3.60
C VAL A 98 -5.97 -2.27 -4.38
N VAL A 99 -6.66 -3.15 -3.68
CA VAL A 99 -7.82 -3.90 -4.16
C VAL A 99 -9.02 -3.69 -3.24
N ALA A 100 -10.19 -3.45 -3.83
CA ALA A 100 -11.47 -3.42 -3.13
C ALA A 100 -12.39 -4.51 -3.68
N VAL A 101 -13.02 -5.27 -2.79
CA VAL A 101 -14.03 -6.28 -3.12
C VAL A 101 -15.28 -5.96 -2.32
N VAL A 102 -16.40 -5.80 -3.02
CA VAL A 102 -17.71 -5.57 -2.40
C VAL A 102 -18.60 -6.77 -2.63
N THR A 103 -18.89 -7.49 -1.56
CA THR A 103 -19.85 -8.61 -1.55
C THR A 103 -21.23 -8.08 -1.23
N ARG A 104 -22.22 -8.36 -2.09
CA ARG A 104 -23.57 -7.87 -1.89
C ARG A 104 -24.55 -8.98 -1.57
N TYR A 105 -25.37 -8.77 -0.53
CA TYR A 105 -26.58 -9.52 -0.21
C TYR A 105 -27.82 -8.69 -0.53
N PHE A 106 -28.70 -9.22 -1.39
CA PHE A 106 -29.91 -8.51 -1.80
C PHE A 106 -30.95 -8.46 -0.69
N GLY A 107 -31.44 -7.28 -0.34
CA GLY A 107 -32.41 -7.05 0.74
C GLY A 107 -33.87 -7.06 0.31
N GLY A 108 -34.22 -7.59 -0.89
CA GLY A 108 -35.57 -7.64 -1.38
C GLY A 108 -36.10 -6.38 -2.07
N ILE A 109 -35.40 -5.25 -1.97
CA ILE A 109 -35.76 -3.97 -2.57
C ILE A 109 -34.77 -3.61 -3.69
N LYS A 110 -35.25 -3.47 -4.91
CA LYS A 110 -34.41 -3.09 -6.06
C LYS A 110 -33.91 -1.65 -5.90
N LEU A 111 -32.62 -1.44 -6.10
CA LEU A 111 -31.97 -0.12 -6.05
C LEU A 111 -32.09 0.63 -7.38
N GLY A 112 -32.20 -0.09 -8.51
CA GLY A 112 -32.02 0.44 -9.86
C GLY A 112 -30.57 0.76 -10.19
N ALA A 113 -30.25 0.99 -11.47
CA ALA A 113 -28.89 1.21 -11.91
C ALA A 113 -28.20 2.38 -11.18
N GLY A 114 -28.83 3.55 -11.11
CA GLY A 114 -28.29 4.71 -10.38
C GLY A 114 -28.13 4.50 -8.87
N GLY A 115 -29.00 3.67 -8.27
CA GLY A 115 -28.89 3.28 -6.86
C GLY A 115 -27.73 2.32 -6.62
N LEU A 116 -27.47 1.38 -7.54
CA LEU A 116 -26.30 0.49 -7.48
C LEU A 116 -24.99 1.26 -7.61
N VAL A 117 -24.87 2.12 -8.63
CA VAL A 117 -23.70 2.98 -8.82
C VAL A 117 -23.34 3.73 -7.54
N ARG A 118 -24.34 4.36 -6.91
CA ARG A 118 -24.16 5.08 -5.66
C ARG A 118 -23.75 4.17 -4.52
N ALA A 119 -24.44 3.03 -4.34
CA ALA A 119 -24.16 2.09 -3.26
C ALA A 119 -22.75 1.50 -3.32
N TYR A 120 -22.27 1.10 -4.51
CA TYR A 120 -20.92 0.59 -4.69
C TYR A 120 -19.85 1.66 -4.51
N SER A 121 -20.10 2.89 -4.98
CA SER A 121 -19.20 4.03 -4.72
C SER A 121 -19.10 4.35 -3.23
N ASP A 122 -20.24 4.45 -2.54
CA ASP A 122 -20.28 4.79 -1.12
C ASP A 122 -19.63 3.70 -0.26
N ALA A 123 -19.83 2.43 -0.61
CA ALA A 123 -19.23 1.30 0.09
C ALA A 123 -17.69 1.33 0.04
N VAL A 124 -17.11 1.61 -1.13
CA VAL A 124 -15.65 1.74 -1.27
C VAL A 124 -15.15 3.04 -0.62
N ALA A 125 -15.88 4.15 -0.75
CA ALA A 125 -15.48 5.42 -0.13
C ALA A 125 -15.40 5.31 1.40
N GLN A 126 -16.39 4.68 2.04
CA GLN A 126 -16.35 4.42 3.49
C GLN A 126 -15.20 3.52 3.90
N ALA A 127 -14.86 2.51 3.09
CA ALA A 127 -13.72 1.65 3.39
C ALA A 127 -12.38 2.39 3.27
N VAL A 128 -12.23 3.28 2.28
CA VAL A 128 -11.05 4.17 2.15
C VAL A 128 -10.94 5.12 3.34
N GLU A 129 -12.06 5.73 3.75
CA GLU A 129 -12.10 6.61 4.92
C GLU A 129 -11.72 5.86 6.20
N ALA A 130 -12.25 4.66 6.40
CA ALA A 130 -12.00 3.85 7.58
C ALA A 130 -10.55 3.36 7.70
N VAL A 131 -9.89 3.04 6.59
CA VAL A 131 -8.51 2.56 6.60
C VAL A 131 -7.50 3.70 6.59
N GLY A 132 -7.88 4.87 6.06
CA GLY A 132 -6.98 6.01 5.85
C GLY A 132 -6.08 5.85 4.61
N VAL A 133 -5.31 6.89 4.35
CA VAL A 133 -4.40 6.97 3.18
C VAL A 133 -3.00 7.32 3.65
N ARG A 134 -1.99 6.65 3.09
CA ARG A 134 -0.58 6.93 3.34
C ARG A 134 0.18 7.18 2.04
N ARG A 135 1.28 7.91 2.15
CA ARG A 135 2.23 8.11 1.06
C ARG A 135 3.29 7.02 1.08
N VAL A 136 3.59 6.46 -0.08
CA VAL A 136 4.72 5.57 -0.33
C VAL A 136 5.71 6.31 -1.21
N GLN A 137 6.97 6.34 -0.81
CA GLN A 137 8.02 7.11 -1.49
C GLN A 137 9.11 6.18 -2.02
N LEU A 138 9.64 6.49 -3.20
CA LEU A 138 10.82 5.83 -3.74
C LEU A 138 12.06 6.28 -2.96
N CYS A 139 12.73 5.32 -2.36
CA CYS A 139 13.95 5.54 -1.60
C CYS A 139 15.14 4.83 -2.26
N ARG A 140 16.31 5.45 -2.15
CA ARG A 140 17.60 4.79 -2.43
C ARG A 140 17.93 3.85 -1.30
N LEU A 141 18.25 2.63 -1.64
CA LEU A 141 18.75 1.63 -0.71
C LEU A 141 20.28 1.69 -0.70
N LEU A 142 20.86 1.88 0.47
CA LEU A 142 22.30 2.00 0.67
C LEU A 142 22.76 0.96 1.70
N ARG A 143 23.94 0.38 1.48
CA ARG A 143 24.59 -0.56 2.40
C ARG A 143 25.74 0.14 3.12
N ILE A 144 25.79 -0.06 4.42
CA ILE A 144 26.86 0.40 5.30
C ILE A 144 27.49 -0.83 5.94
N ASP A 145 28.80 -1.00 5.75
CA ASP A 145 29.54 -2.11 6.31
C ASP A 145 30.14 -1.69 7.65
N ALA A 146 29.80 -2.40 8.73
CA ALA A 146 30.27 -2.13 10.09
C ALA A 146 30.88 -3.39 10.71
N ASP A 147 31.85 -3.19 11.58
CA ASP A 147 32.40 -4.27 12.37
C ASP A 147 31.38 -4.77 13.41
N PHE A 148 31.37 -6.06 13.69
CA PHE A 148 30.41 -6.69 14.62
C PHE A 148 30.34 -5.99 15.98
N ALA A 149 31.46 -5.52 16.51
CA ALA A 149 31.51 -4.88 17.81
C ALA A 149 30.78 -3.51 17.86
N SER A 150 30.67 -2.82 16.73
CA SER A 150 30.05 -1.48 16.64
C SER A 150 28.68 -1.49 15.97
N ALA A 151 28.33 -2.57 15.28
CA ALA A 151 27.15 -2.65 14.43
C ALA A 151 25.84 -2.31 15.13
N GLY A 152 25.63 -2.82 16.34
CA GLY A 152 24.41 -2.54 17.11
C GLY A 152 24.26 -1.07 17.50
N SER A 153 25.36 -0.41 17.89
CA SER A 153 25.36 1.03 18.19
C SER A 153 25.12 1.87 16.94
N ILE A 154 25.73 1.48 15.83
CA ILE A 154 25.55 2.18 14.53
C ILE A 154 24.10 2.02 14.05
N GLU A 155 23.53 0.82 14.13
CA GLU A 155 22.13 0.56 13.77
C GLU A 155 21.17 1.43 14.59
N ASP A 156 21.37 1.51 15.91
CA ASP A 156 20.53 2.33 16.79
C ASP A 156 20.61 3.81 16.45
N GLN A 157 21.82 4.32 16.20
CA GLN A 157 22.03 5.71 15.77
C GLN A 157 21.37 5.99 14.41
N LEU A 158 21.44 5.06 13.45
CA LEU A 158 20.79 5.19 12.13
C LEU A 158 19.27 5.18 12.24
N ARG A 159 18.68 4.40 13.15
CA ARG A 159 17.22 4.40 13.41
C ARG A 159 16.71 5.74 13.97
N GLY A 160 17.54 6.43 14.72
CA GLY A 160 17.23 7.77 15.25
C GLY A 160 17.64 8.93 14.35
N LEU A 161 18.32 8.66 13.23
CA LEU A 161 18.89 9.70 12.39
C LEU A 161 17.82 10.40 11.53
N VAL A 162 17.75 11.70 11.64
CA VAL A 162 16.97 12.57 10.76
C VAL A 162 17.97 13.40 9.94
N LEU A 163 17.85 13.35 8.63
CA LEU A 163 18.70 14.07 7.70
C LEU A 163 18.42 15.58 7.71
N PRO A 164 19.34 16.43 7.25
CA PRO A 164 19.13 17.89 7.14
C PRO A 164 17.87 18.27 6.35
N SER A 165 17.48 17.45 5.39
CA SER A 165 16.21 17.57 4.65
C SER A 165 14.94 17.36 5.50
N GLY A 166 15.07 16.92 6.76
CA GLY A 166 13.99 16.49 7.63
C GLY A 166 13.52 15.04 7.38
N ALA A 167 14.11 14.32 6.42
CA ALA A 167 13.76 12.95 6.12
C ALA A 167 14.38 11.97 7.15
N PRO A 168 13.64 10.98 7.66
CA PRO A 168 14.19 9.93 8.50
C PRO A 168 15.02 8.96 7.67
N VAL A 169 16.05 8.38 8.28
CA VAL A 169 16.74 7.21 7.75
C VAL A 169 15.98 5.97 8.17
N VAL A 170 15.58 5.15 7.21
CA VAL A 170 14.86 3.90 7.47
C VAL A 170 15.84 2.73 7.42
N VAL A 171 16.08 2.09 8.55
CA VAL A 171 16.88 0.85 8.58
C VAL A 171 16.03 -0.29 8.05
N ASP A 172 16.41 -0.81 6.88
CA ASP A 172 15.71 -1.89 6.18
C ASP A 172 16.03 -3.28 6.75
N GLY A 173 17.23 -3.45 7.27
CA GLY A 173 17.69 -4.70 7.89
C GLY A 173 19.19 -4.75 8.03
N VAL A 174 19.66 -5.77 8.73
CA VAL A 174 21.08 -6.08 8.90
C VAL A 174 21.33 -7.51 8.47
N ASP A 175 22.34 -7.69 7.63
CA ASP A 175 22.83 -9.00 7.21
C ASP A 175 24.19 -9.26 7.87
N TRP A 176 24.31 -10.42 8.52
CA TRP A 176 25.47 -10.81 9.29
C TRP A 176 26.27 -11.90 8.56
N SER A 177 27.40 -11.51 7.93
CA SER A 177 28.27 -12.44 7.20
C SER A 177 29.73 -12.29 7.65
N ASP A 178 30.61 -11.75 6.83
CA ASP A 178 31.99 -11.36 7.17
C ASP A 178 32.03 -10.06 7.97
N LYS A 179 31.02 -9.22 7.80
CA LYS A 179 30.75 -7.98 8.54
C LYS A 179 29.24 -7.86 8.78
N ALA A 180 28.86 -6.84 9.53
CA ALA A 180 27.48 -6.41 9.60
C ALA A 180 27.17 -5.48 8.41
N HIS A 181 26.32 -5.92 7.51
CA HIS A 181 25.85 -5.14 6.36
C HIS A 181 24.50 -4.50 6.71
N ILE A 182 24.53 -3.27 7.16
CA ILE A 182 23.33 -2.51 7.52
C ILE A 182 22.76 -1.88 6.25
N ARG A 183 21.53 -2.25 5.88
CA ARG A 183 20.82 -1.63 4.77
C ARG A 183 19.93 -0.50 5.29
N VAL A 184 20.06 0.66 4.67
CA VAL A 184 19.24 1.84 4.96
C VAL A 184 18.56 2.35 3.70
N ALA A 185 17.37 2.90 3.85
CA ALA A 185 16.66 3.58 2.78
C ALA A 185 16.54 5.06 3.12
N VAL A 186 16.86 5.91 2.16
CA VAL A 186 16.69 7.37 2.21
C VAL A 186 15.96 7.87 0.97
N PRO A 187 15.17 8.94 1.04
CA PRO A 187 14.57 9.52 -0.16
C PRO A 187 15.61 9.82 -1.23
N ALA A 188 15.26 9.64 -2.49
CA ALA A 188 16.13 9.95 -3.61
C ALA A 188 16.57 11.43 -3.55
N GLY A 189 17.87 11.67 -3.70
CA GLY A 189 18.51 12.98 -3.55
C GLY A 189 19.03 13.29 -2.15
N CYS A 190 18.85 12.39 -1.16
CA CYS A 190 19.37 12.55 0.20
C CYS A 190 20.64 11.71 0.47
N GLU A 191 21.25 11.14 -0.56
CA GLU A 191 22.42 10.25 -0.44
C GLU A 191 23.65 10.98 0.11
N GLU A 192 23.87 12.24 -0.33
CA GLU A 192 24.96 13.08 0.15
C GLU A 192 24.75 13.49 1.61
N ASP A 193 23.52 13.81 2.01
CA ASP A 193 23.16 14.10 3.40
C ASP A 193 23.47 12.91 4.31
N LEU A 194 23.13 11.69 3.88
CA LEU A 194 23.46 10.47 4.61
C LEU A 194 24.98 10.28 4.71
N SER A 195 25.70 10.47 3.62
CA SER A 195 27.18 10.34 3.60
C SER A 195 27.84 11.30 4.59
N THR A 196 27.36 12.53 4.64
CA THR A 196 27.84 13.56 5.59
C THR A 196 27.54 13.16 7.04
N ALA A 197 26.33 12.66 7.30
CA ALA A 197 25.93 12.20 8.62
C ALA A 197 26.77 10.99 9.08
N LEU A 198 27.01 10.01 8.19
CA LEU A 198 27.87 8.86 8.47
C LEU A 198 29.31 9.26 8.79
N ALA A 199 29.88 10.20 8.03
CA ALA A 199 31.22 10.71 8.29
C ALA A 199 31.30 11.35 9.69
N THR A 200 30.27 12.08 10.09
CA THR A 200 30.20 12.68 11.43
C THR A 200 30.08 11.63 12.53
N LEU A 201 29.21 10.64 12.35
CA LEU A 201 28.96 9.58 13.33
C LEU A 201 30.15 8.66 13.55
N SER A 202 30.98 8.46 12.52
CA SER A 202 32.07 7.47 12.53
C SER A 202 33.47 8.08 12.43
N ALA A 203 33.61 9.41 12.51
CA ALA A 203 34.85 10.09 12.22
C ALA A 203 35.45 9.69 10.85
N GLY A 204 34.60 9.48 9.86
CA GLY A 204 34.98 9.11 8.49
C GLY A 204 35.24 7.62 8.26
N ALA A 205 35.01 6.73 9.26
CA ALA A 205 35.29 5.31 9.13
C ALA A 205 34.22 4.54 8.33
N LEU A 206 32.97 5.06 8.28
CA LEU A 206 31.87 4.44 7.58
C LEU A 206 31.57 5.13 6.25
N THR A 207 31.27 4.33 5.25
CA THR A 207 30.80 4.78 3.94
C THR A 207 29.54 4.01 3.55
N ALA A 208 28.66 4.66 2.80
CA ALA A 208 27.48 4.04 2.22
C ALA A 208 27.74 3.67 0.75
N VAL A 209 27.33 2.47 0.36
CA VAL A 209 27.42 1.98 -1.02
C VAL A 209 26.01 1.76 -1.55
N GLU A 210 25.74 2.18 -2.78
CA GLU A 210 24.44 2.00 -3.42
C GLU A 210 24.08 0.50 -3.50
N ALA A 211 22.86 0.16 -3.12
CA ALA A 211 22.33 -1.21 -3.07
C ALA A 211 20.98 -1.36 -3.79
N GLY A 212 20.56 -0.34 -4.55
CA GLY A 212 19.34 -0.34 -5.34
C GLY A 212 18.29 0.67 -4.90
N ASP A 213 17.05 0.41 -5.27
CA ASP A 213 15.90 1.26 -4.96
C ASP A 213 14.81 0.45 -4.23
N ARG A 214 14.03 1.14 -3.39
CA ARG A 214 12.92 0.53 -2.67
C ARG A 214 11.78 1.54 -2.45
N TRP A 215 10.55 1.06 -2.56
CA TRP A 215 9.37 1.81 -2.13
C TRP A 215 9.17 1.64 -0.62
N VAL A 216 9.12 2.77 0.11
CA VAL A 216 8.98 2.83 1.57
C VAL A 216 7.76 3.68 1.93
N GLY A 217 6.93 3.15 2.85
CA GLY A 217 5.72 3.83 3.29
C GLY A 217 4.76 2.90 4.03
#